data_25df744775e3f004e2ce7042901d1340
#
_entry.id   25df744775e3f004e2ce7042901d1340
#
_cell.length_a   1.000
_cell.length_b   1.000
_cell.length_c   1.000
_cell.angle_alpha   90.00
_cell.angle_beta   90.00
_cell.angle_gamma   90.00
#
_symmetry.space_group_name_H-M   'P 1'
#
loop_
_entity.id
_entity.type
_entity.pdbx_description
1 polymer ?
#
loop_
_entity_poly.entity_id
_entity_poly.type
_entity_poly.pdbx_seq_one_letter_code
_entity_poly.pdbx_strand_id
1 'polypeptide(L)'
;TGYLDGMLFCLDEPAAGLSSEDAIRLFKMLEKIKARGNTLVLMEHHPEIISRADWIIEMGPRAGLQGGEILFQGAREEILARKDSPTGNWLRRLSEAKASDNLAQTGPTLDVVEFSKFGILPVCAKFPLAHFSVINGPSGSGKSTLLFEHLVPEFEKGNYSHLGLKKLNLLSTGSFHGNRKSTIASAIQIF
;
A
#
# COMPACT_ATOMS: atom_id res chain seq x y z
N THR A 1 2.20 3.85 27.00
CA THR A 1 1.02 4.10 26.16
C THR A 1 1.36 5.21 25.17
N GLY A 2 1.41 4.99 23.88
CA GLY A 2 1.53 6.06 22.86
C GLY A 2 2.71 5.96 21.89
N TYR A 3 3.39 4.85 21.78
CA TYR A 3 4.60 4.77 20.93
C TYR A 3 4.36 4.47 19.45
N LEU A 4 3.12 4.25 19.00
CA LEU A 4 2.80 3.86 17.62
C LEU A 4 1.66 4.68 16.98
N ASP A 5 1.50 5.95 17.37
CA ASP A 5 0.51 6.84 16.77
C ASP A 5 1.17 7.75 15.71
N GLY A 6 0.52 7.97 14.58
CA GLY A 6 1.02 8.83 13.50
C GLY A 6 2.26 8.27 12.78
N MET A 7 2.32 6.95 12.61
CA MET A 7 3.40 6.26 11.88
C MET A 7 2.96 5.93 10.46
N LEU A 8 3.93 5.90 9.55
CA LEU A 8 3.78 5.31 8.21
C LEU A 8 4.40 3.92 8.21
N PHE A 9 3.61 2.91 7.87
CA PHE A 9 4.05 1.53 7.65
C PHE A 9 4.06 1.24 6.16
N CYS A 10 5.23 0.87 5.62
CA CYS A 10 5.38 0.43 4.24
C CYS A 10 5.72 -1.06 4.24
N LEU A 11 4.87 -1.89 3.65
CA LEU A 11 5.01 -3.35 3.65
C LEU A 11 5.10 -3.86 2.21
N ASP A 12 6.10 -4.71 1.96
CA ASP A 12 6.32 -5.36 0.67
C ASP A 12 5.88 -6.81 0.75
N GLU A 13 4.80 -7.14 0.03
CA GLU A 13 4.18 -8.47 -0.07
C GLU A 13 4.02 -9.19 1.29
N PRO A 14 3.43 -8.55 2.32
CA PRO A 14 3.37 -9.13 3.66
C PRO A 14 2.53 -10.42 3.73
N ALA A 15 1.67 -10.68 2.75
CA ALA A 15 0.87 -11.90 2.66
C ALA A 15 1.50 -12.96 1.72
N ALA A 16 2.75 -12.79 1.26
CA ALA A 16 3.39 -13.75 0.39
C ALA A 16 3.46 -15.14 1.03
N GLY A 17 2.93 -16.15 0.33
CA GLY A 17 2.91 -17.54 0.81
C GLY A 17 1.90 -17.85 1.92
N LEU A 18 1.09 -16.88 2.34
CA LEU A 18 0.02 -17.12 3.33
C LEU A 18 -1.19 -17.80 2.69
N SER A 19 -1.88 -18.62 3.48
CA SER A 19 -3.23 -19.08 3.15
C SER A 19 -4.23 -17.92 3.26
N SER A 20 -5.42 -18.06 2.64
CA SER A 20 -6.48 -17.04 2.77
C SER A 20 -6.84 -16.78 4.25
N GLU A 21 -6.84 -17.80 5.09
CA GLU A 21 -7.14 -17.67 6.51
C GLU A 21 -6.07 -16.84 7.24
N ASP A 22 -4.78 -17.11 6.98
CA ASP A 22 -3.68 -16.38 7.59
C ASP A 22 -3.59 -14.96 7.07
N ALA A 23 -3.89 -14.72 5.78
CA ALA A 23 -3.99 -13.38 5.22
C ALA A 23 -5.10 -12.56 5.90
N ILE A 24 -6.24 -13.17 6.22
CA ILE A 24 -7.32 -12.53 6.98
C ILE A 24 -6.85 -12.20 8.41
N ARG A 25 -6.09 -13.10 9.05
CA ARG A 25 -5.52 -12.83 10.38
C ARG A 25 -4.53 -11.67 10.33
N LEU A 26 -3.63 -11.66 9.34
CA LEU A 26 -2.71 -10.56 9.10
C LEU A 26 -3.47 -9.25 8.90
N PHE A 27 -4.49 -9.24 8.04
CA PHE A 27 -5.30 -8.05 7.80
C PHE A 27 -5.93 -7.50 9.10
N LYS A 28 -6.51 -8.34 9.94
CA LYS A 28 -7.07 -7.94 11.24
C LYS A 28 -6.02 -7.30 12.17
N MET A 29 -4.75 -7.68 12.06
CA MET A 29 -3.66 -7.06 12.82
C MET A 29 -3.33 -5.68 12.24
N LEU A 30 -3.26 -5.56 10.91
CA LEU A 30 -3.03 -4.29 10.22
C LEU A 30 -4.15 -3.28 10.51
N GLU A 31 -5.39 -3.71 10.56
CA GLU A 31 -6.54 -2.89 10.97
C GLU A 31 -6.39 -2.31 12.39
N LYS A 32 -5.87 -3.10 13.34
CA LYS A 32 -5.60 -2.60 14.70
C LYS A 32 -4.49 -1.53 14.72
N ILE A 33 -3.50 -1.66 13.83
CA ILE A 33 -2.43 -0.67 13.67
C ILE A 33 -3.03 0.62 13.07
N LYS A 34 -3.84 0.51 12.02
CA LYS A 34 -4.55 1.63 11.39
C LYS A 34 -5.43 2.38 12.40
N ALA A 35 -6.20 1.65 13.21
CA ALA A 35 -7.12 2.21 14.20
C ALA A 35 -6.45 3.09 15.27
N ARG A 36 -5.12 3.04 15.40
CA ARG A 36 -4.32 3.93 16.25
C ARG A 36 -3.86 5.21 15.54
N GLY A 37 -4.46 5.57 14.39
CA GLY A 37 -4.08 6.76 13.63
C GLY A 37 -2.84 6.58 12.76
N ASN A 38 -2.44 5.34 12.45
CA ASN A 38 -1.33 5.06 11.57
C ASN A 38 -1.77 4.96 10.11
N THR A 39 -0.83 5.19 9.20
CA THR A 39 -1.01 5.01 7.76
C THR A 39 -0.25 3.76 7.30
N LEU A 40 -0.90 2.92 6.49
CA LEU A 40 -0.30 1.70 5.96
C LEU A 40 -0.29 1.78 4.43
N VAL A 41 0.86 1.51 3.83
CA VAL A 41 1.05 1.37 2.39
C VAL A 41 1.59 -0.03 2.12
N LEU A 42 0.83 -0.83 1.39
CA LEU A 42 1.20 -2.21 1.06
C LEU A 42 1.44 -2.36 -0.43
N MET A 43 2.49 -3.05 -0.81
CA MET A 43 2.60 -3.68 -2.13
C MET A 43 2.06 -5.09 -2.00
N GLU A 44 0.95 -5.39 -2.64
CA GLU A 44 0.25 -6.65 -2.44
C GLU A 44 -0.49 -7.11 -3.71
N HIS A 45 -0.61 -8.43 -3.84
CA HIS A 45 -1.40 -9.08 -4.88
C HIS A 45 -2.37 -10.12 -4.29
N HIS A 46 -2.35 -10.30 -2.96
CA HIS A 46 -3.21 -11.28 -2.29
C HIS A 46 -4.68 -10.80 -2.27
N PRO A 47 -5.62 -11.63 -2.75
CA PRO A 47 -7.05 -11.30 -2.86
C PRO A 47 -7.67 -10.74 -1.59
N GLU A 48 -7.45 -11.41 -0.48
CA GLU A 48 -8.04 -11.07 0.81
C GLU A 48 -7.56 -9.71 1.34
N ILE A 49 -6.36 -9.29 0.96
CA ILE A 49 -5.81 -7.99 1.36
C ILE A 49 -6.37 -6.88 0.46
N ILE A 50 -6.25 -7.04 -0.87
CA ILE A 50 -6.70 -6.02 -1.82
C ILE A 50 -8.21 -5.76 -1.67
N SER A 51 -9.01 -6.81 -1.48
CA SER A 51 -10.46 -6.70 -1.33
C SER A 51 -10.91 -5.90 -0.10
N ARG A 52 -10.00 -5.60 0.83
CA ARG A 52 -10.27 -4.90 2.10
C ARG A 52 -9.54 -3.57 2.21
N ALA A 53 -8.78 -3.17 1.19
CA ALA A 53 -8.09 -1.89 1.19
C ALA A 53 -9.09 -0.72 1.13
N ASP A 54 -8.80 0.37 1.83
CA ASP A 54 -9.59 1.61 1.75
C ASP A 54 -9.27 2.37 0.47
N TRP A 55 -8.00 2.31 0.03
CA TRP A 55 -7.47 3.01 -1.14
C TRP A 55 -6.63 2.08 -1.97
N ILE A 56 -6.78 2.12 -3.29
CA ILE A 56 -6.04 1.27 -4.23
C ILE A 56 -5.32 2.13 -5.25
N ILE A 57 -4.06 1.79 -5.50
CA ILE A 57 -3.25 2.33 -6.59
C ILE A 57 -2.91 1.15 -7.50
N GLU A 58 -3.44 1.16 -8.72
CA GLU A 58 -3.17 0.15 -9.74
C GLU A 58 -2.11 0.66 -10.70
N MET A 59 -1.00 -0.07 -10.80
CA MET A 59 0.12 0.24 -11.68
C MET A 59 0.18 -0.74 -12.85
N GLY A 60 0.55 -0.24 -14.01
CA GLY A 60 0.67 -1.03 -15.23
C GLY A 60 1.16 -0.21 -16.42
N PRO A 61 0.65 -0.51 -17.67
CA PRO A 61 -0.18 -1.70 -18.00
C PRO A 61 0.61 -3.01 -18.02
N ARG A 62 1.95 -2.91 -18.19
CA ARG A 62 2.87 -4.07 -18.27
C ARG A 62 4.09 -3.86 -17.37
N ALA A 63 5.00 -4.83 -17.39
CA ALA A 63 6.27 -4.76 -16.68
C ALA A 63 7.36 -4.07 -17.53
N GLY A 64 8.44 -3.63 -16.87
CA GLY A 64 9.60 -3.02 -17.51
C GLY A 64 9.30 -1.68 -18.18
N LEU A 65 9.86 -1.44 -19.38
CA LEU A 65 9.71 -0.18 -20.12
C LEU A 65 8.26 0.17 -20.53
N GLN A 66 7.35 -0.78 -20.45
CA GLN A 66 5.92 -0.58 -20.70
C GLN A 66 5.09 -0.53 -19.41
N GLY A 67 5.75 -0.43 -18.26
CA GLY A 67 5.15 -0.29 -16.95
C GLY A 67 5.38 1.10 -16.34
N GLY A 68 5.07 1.26 -15.06
CA GLY A 68 5.31 2.50 -14.31
C GLY A 68 4.22 3.55 -14.47
N GLU A 69 3.13 3.22 -15.15
CA GLU A 69 1.96 4.10 -15.27
C GLU A 69 0.96 3.80 -14.16
N ILE A 70 0.34 4.83 -13.59
CA ILE A 70 -0.82 4.66 -12.71
C ILE A 70 -2.07 4.54 -13.58
N LEU A 71 -2.65 3.35 -13.60
CA LEU A 71 -3.89 3.07 -14.33
C LEU A 71 -5.11 3.52 -13.56
N PHE A 72 -5.03 3.46 -12.22
CA PHE A 72 -6.07 3.88 -11.30
C PHE A 72 -5.47 4.27 -9.95
N GLN A 73 -6.06 5.28 -9.31
CA GLN A 73 -5.91 5.54 -7.88
C GLN A 73 -7.23 6.08 -7.33
N GLY A 74 -7.67 5.55 -6.20
CA GLY A 74 -8.95 5.96 -5.60
C GLY A 74 -9.44 4.98 -4.54
N ALA A 75 -10.64 5.25 -4.04
CA ALA A 75 -11.32 4.34 -3.14
C ALA A 75 -11.62 3.00 -3.82
N ARG A 76 -11.72 1.97 -3.01
CA ARG A 76 -12.09 0.63 -3.48
C ARG A 76 -13.39 0.63 -4.29
N GLU A 77 -14.39 1.41 -3.89
CA GLU A 77 -15.68 1.51 -4.56
C GLU A 77 -15.56 2.10 -5.97
N GLU A 78 -14.66 3.04 -6.17
CA GLU A 78 -14.42 3.68 -7.47
C GLU A 78 -13.78 2.70 -8.46
N ILE A 79 -12.81 1.88 -8.03
CA ILE A 79 -12.22 0.85 -8.91
C ILE A 79 -13.24 -0.24 -9.27
N LEU A 80 -14.17 -0.55 -8.37
CA LEU A 80 -15.27 -1.47 -8.64
C LEU A 80 -16.20 -0.95 -9.74
N ALA A 81 -16.35 0.35 -9.92
CA ALA A 81 -17.14 0.95 -10.99
C ALA A 81 -16.40 0.93 -12.36
N ARG A 82 -15.08 0.79 -12.38
CA ARG A 82 -14.28 0.79 -13.60
C ARG A 82 -14.29 -0.56 -14.32
N LYS A 83 -14.89 -0.60 -15.50
CA LYS A 83 -14.97 -1.81 -16.36
C LYS A 83 -13.65 -2.14 -17.06
N ASP A 84 -12.78 -1.15 -17.24
CA ASP A 84 -11.48 -1.26 -17.89
C ASP A 84 -10.34 -1.68 -16.94
N SER A 85 -10.56 -1.64 -15.63
CA SER A 85 -9.58 -2.07 -14.63
C SER A 85 -9.56 -3.59 -14.46
N PRO A 86 -8.41 -4.26 -14.67
CA PRO A 86 -8.22 -5.67 -14.33
C PRO A 86 -8.52 -5.97 -12.86
N THR A 87 -8.00 -5.14 -11.94
CA THR A 87 -8.25 -5.26 -10.50
C THR A 87 -9.71 -5.04 -10.16
N GLY A 88 -10.37 -4.04 -10.77
CA GLY A 88 -11.79 -3.79 -10.58
C GLY A 88 -12.67 -4.95 -11.06
N ASN A 89 -12.36 -5.51 -12.23
CA ASN A 89 -13.06 -6.70 -12.75
C ASN A 89 -12.91 -7.90 -11.83
N TRP A 90 -11.73 -8.12 -11.30
CA TRP A 90 -11.44 -9.20 -10.40
C TRP A 90 -12.13 -9.01 -9.03
N LEU A 91 -12.05 -7.81 -8.43
CA LEU A 91 -12.73 -7.48 -7.17
C LEU A 91 -14.27 -7.64 -7.27
N ARG A 92 -14.88 -7.26 -8.41
CA ARG A 92 -16.33 -7.50 -8.63
C ARG A 92 -16.70 -8.97 -8.53
N ARG A 93 -15.93 -9.84 -9.15
CA ARG A 93 -16.14 -11.29 -9.06
C ARG A 93 -16.02 -11.83 -7.63
N LEU A 94 -15.13 -11.21 -6.82
CA LEU A 94 -15.03 -11.55 -5.40
C LEU A 94 -16.17 -10.93 -4.56
N SER A 95 -16.66 -9.74 -4.91
CA SER A 95 -17.69 -9.01 -4.14
C SER A 95 -19.10 -9.55 -4.39
N GLU A 96 -19.35 -10.26 -5.47
CA GLU A 96 -20.55 -11.09 -5.60
C GLU A 96 -20.66 -12.10 -4.43
N ALA A 97 -19.57 -12.28 -3.67
CA ALA A 97 -19.50 -13.09 -2.46
C ALA A 97 -19.53 -12.32 -1.12
N LYS A 98 -19.26 -10.98 -1.07
CA LYS A 98 -19.21 -10.21 0.21
C LYS A 98 -19.42 -8.71 0.00
N ALA A 99 -20.40 -8.11 0.70
CA ALA A 99 -20.57 -6.67 0.85
C ALA A 99 -19.73 -6.11 2.01
N SER A 100 -19.18 -4.88 1.89
CA SER A 100 -18.50 -4.18 2.98
C SER A 100 -18.84 -2.69 3.02
N ASP A 101 -18.70 -2.08 4.21
CA ASP A 101 -19.08 -0.70 4.52
C ASP A 101 -18.18 0.36 3.86
N ASN A 102 -18.77 1.47 3.40
CA ASN A 102 -18.12 2.58 2.72
C ASN A 102 -17.42 3.54 3.70
N LEU A 103 -16.17 3.88 3.43
CA LEU A 103 -15.45 4.96 4.11
C LEU A 103 -15.33 6.18 3.20
N ALA A 104 -15.89 7.32 3.62
CA ALA A 104 -15.75 8.58 2.90
C ALA A 104 -14.31 9.12 3.04
N GLN A 105 -13.73 9.55 1.92
CA GLN A 105 -12.38 10.14 1.89
C GLN A 105 -12.43 11.58 2.37
N THR A 106 -12.16 11.82 3.64
CA THR A 106 -12.00 13.17 4.19
C THR A 106 -10.73 13.20 5.03
N GLY A 107 -9.73 13.94 4.60
CA GLY A 107 -8.50 14.09 5.38
C GLY A 107 -7.27 14.46 4.56
N PRO A 108 -6.13 14.72 5.23
CA PRO A 108 -4.88 15.02 4.56
C PRO A 108 -4.34 13.80 3.81
N THR A 109 -3.59 14.06 2.74
CA THR A 109 -2.92 13.04 1.91
C THR A 109 -1.42 13.22 1.93
N LEU A 110 -0.68 12.10 1.78
CA LEU A 110 0.71 12.10 1.40
C LEU A 110 0.75 12.07 -0.13
N ASP A 111 1.29 13.13 -0.73
CA ASP A 111 1.29 13.31 -2.17
C ASP A 111 2.67 13.01 -2.78
N VAL A 112 2.68 12.18 -3.83
CA VAL A 112 3.82 11.99 -4.73
C VAL A 112 3.57 12.82 -5.97
N VAL A 113 4.50 13.72 -6.29
CA VAL A 113 4.41 14.62 -7.44
C VAL A 113 5.57 14.35 -8.40
N GLU A 114 5.24 14.03 -9.64
CA GLU A 114 6.18 13.89 -10.78
C GLU A 114 7.42 13.00 -10.51
N PHE A 115 7.25 11.92 -9.76
CA PHE A 115 8.34 10.96 -9.57
C PHE A 115 8.58 10.16 -10.86
N SER A 116 9.82 10.18 -11.35
CA SER A 116 10.28 9.38 -12.50
C SER A 116 11.69 8.86 -12.23
N LYS A 117 11.90 7.54 -12.33
CA LYS A 117 13.20 6.89 -12.14
C LYS A 117 13.26 5.54 -12.84
N PHE A 118 14.42 5.13 -13.31
CA PHE A 118 14.65 3.83 -13.95
C PHE A 118 13.71 3.51 -15.14
N GLY A 119 13.34 4.51 -15.93
CA GLY A 119 12.46 4.34 -17.08
C GLY A 119 10.97 4.25 -16.75
N ILE A 120 10.60 4.46 -15.48
CA ILE A 120 9.19 4.64 -15.09
C ILE A 120 8.73 6.03 -15.58
N LEU A 121 7.55 6.08 -16.20
CA LEU A 121 6.91 7.34 -16.57
C LEU A 121 6.64 8.20 -15.31
N PRO A 122 6.52 9.54 -15.45
CA PRO A 122 6.21 10.40 -14.31
C PRO A 122 4.96 9.94 -13.58
N VAL A 123 5.11 9.65 -12.28
CA VAL A 123 4.04 9.14 -11.41
C VAL A 123 3.58 10.25 -10.47
N CYS A 124 2.26 10.47 -10.44
CA CYS A 124 1.59 11.28 -9.42
C CYS A 124 0.63 10.38 -8.65
N ALA A 125 0.81 10.26 -7.34
CA ALA A 125 -0.03 9.41 -6.49
C ALA A 125 -0.39 10.12 -5.17
N LYS A 126 -1.55 9.78 -4.61
CA LYS A 126 -2.03 10.30 -3.33
C LYS A 126 -2.32 9.15 -2.39
N PHE A 127 -1.80 9.23 -1.18
CA PHE A 127 -2.03 8.25 -0.12
C PHE A 127 -2.77 8.95 1.04
N PRO A 128 -4.06 8.68 1.24
CA PRO A 128 -4.81 9.23 2.38
C PRO A 128 -4.19 8.80 3.71
N LEU A 129 -4.03 9.73 4.66
CA LEU A 129 -3.52 9.41 5.98
C LEU A 129 -4.56 8.65 6.80
N ALA A 130 -4.10 7.84 7.75
CA ALA A 130 -4.94 6.96 8.58
C ALA A 130 -5.81 5.98 7.76
N HIS A 131 -5.39 5.66 6.53
CA HIS A 131 -6.06 4.70 5.65
C HIS A 131 -5.13 3.54 5.31
N PHE A 132 -5.74 2.43 4.91
CA PHE A 132 -5.07 1.28 4.37
C PHE A 132 -4.97 1.44 2.85
N SER A 133 -3.79 1.76 2.34
CA SER A 133 -3.52 1.94 0.92
C SER A 133 -2.77 0.75 0.34
N VAL A 134 -3.14 0.30 -0.85
CA VAL A 134 -2.47 -0.79 -1.57
C VAL A 134 -1.95 -0.29 -2.92
N ILE A 135 -0.67 -0.56 -3.18
CA ILE A 135 -0.08 -0.40 -4.52
C ILE A 135 -0.11 -1.77 -5.19
N ASN A 136 -0.91 -1.92 -6.24
CA ASN A 136 -1.07 -3.16 -6.98
C ASN A 136 -0.60 -3.03 -8.43
N GLY A 137 -0.25 -4.14 -9.07
CA GLY A 137 0.18 -4.21 -10.46
C GLY A 137 1.05 -5.42 -10.75
N PRO A 138 1.36 -5.74 -12.04
CA PRO A 138 2.22 -6.85 -12.44
C PRO A 138 3.62 -6.75 -11.81
N SER A 139 4.33 -7.88 -11.72
CA SER A 139 5.76 -7.85 -11.35
C SER A 139 6.53 -6.96 -12.34
N GLY A 140 7.44 -6.13 -11.83
CA GLY A 140 8.21 -5.18 -12.64
C GLY A 140 7.46 -3.91 -13.09
N SER A 141 6.21 -3.66 -12.61
CA SER A 141 5.45 -2.44 -12.95
C SER A 141 5.91 -1.17 -12.21
N GLY A 142 6.95 -1.25 -11.37
CA GLY A 142 7.50 -0.08 -10.67
C GLY A 142 6.98 0.15 -9.26
N LYS A 143 6.20 -0.77 -8.67
CA LYS A 143 5.68 -0.66 -7.29
C LYS A 143 6.80 -0.44 -6.26
N SER A 144 7.80 -1.33 -6.29
CA SER A 144 8.96 -1.24 -5.38
C SER A 144 9.77 0.05 -5.62
N THR A 145 9.88 0.49 -6.86
CA THR A 145 10.57 1.73 -7.20
C THR A 145 9.84 2.95 -6.61
N LEU A 146 8.52 3.01 -6.73
CA LEU A 146 7.72 4.08 -6.12
C LEU A 146 7.90 4.09 -4.60
N LEU A 147 7.86 2.93 -3.95
CA LEU A 147 7.98 2.84 -2.51
C LEU A 147 9.40 3.18 -2.03
N PHE A 148 10.41 2.42 -2.51
CA PHE A 148 11.77 2.48 -1.95
C PHE A 148 12.65 3.57 -2.54
N GLU A 149 12.37 4.04 -3.75
CA GLU A 149 13.17 5.08 -4.40
C GLU A 149 12.53 6.47 -4.32
N HIS A 150 11.28 6.56 -3.85
CA HIS A 150 10.61 7.84 -3.64
C HIS A 150 10.00 7.98 -2.25
N LEU A 151 8.93 7.24 -1.91
CA LEU A 151 8.19 7.45 -0.65
C LEU A 151 9.10 7.38 0.59
N VAL A 152 9.94 6.35 0.68
CA VAL A 152 10.85 6.15 1.81
C VAL A 152 11.90 7.27 1.90
N PRO A 153 12.67 7.58 0.84
CA PRO A 153 13.64 8.67 0.87
C PRO A 153 13.02 10.03 1.15
N GLU A 154 11.85 10.33 0.61
CA GLU A 154 11.18 11.62 0.87
C GLU A 154 10.71 11.73 2.32
N PHE A 155 10.27 10.63 2.92
CA PHE A 155 9.97 10.59 4.35
C PHE A 155 11.23 10.80 5.19
N GLU A 156 12.34 10.13 4.87
CA GLU A 156 13.62 10.26 5.59
C GLU A 156 14.23 11.69 5.49
N LYS A 157 13.98 12.38 4.39
CA LYS A 157 14.34 13.81 4.22
C LYS A 157 13.45 14.77 5.03
N GLY A 158 12.35 14.28 5.60
CA GLY A 158 11.39 15.09 6.37
C GLY A 158 10.37 15.85 5.51
N ASN A 159 10.27 15.56 4.20
CA ASN A 159 9.35 16.25 3.30
C ASN A 159 7.87 16.04 3.67
N TYR A 160 7.55 15.01 4.45
CA TYR A 160 6.22 14.71 4.96
C TYR A 160 6.00 15.06 6.43
N SER A 161 6.93 15.81 7.07
CA SER A 161 6.84 16.18 8.50
C SER A 161 5.60 17.02 8.83
N HIS A 162 5.15 17.85 7.89
CA HIS A 162 3.94 18.68 8.00
C HIS A 162 2.64 17.86 8.11
N LEU A 163 2.66 16.57 7.76
CA LEU A 163 1.52 15.66 7.86
C LEU A 163 1.38 15.00 9.23
N GLY A 164 2.27 15.31 10.18
CA GLY A 164 2.25 14.72 11.53
C GLY A 164 2.72 13.28 11.61
N LEU A 165 3.29 12.73 10.53
CA LEU A 165 3.88 11.39 10.50
C LEU A 165 5.19 11.40 11.30
N LYS A 166 5.27 10.56 12.35
CA LYS A 166 6.39 10.59 13.32
C LYS A 166 7.50 9.60 13.00
N LYS A 167 7.16 8.46 12.40
CA LYS A 167 8.10 7.36 12.18
C LYS A 167 7.72 6.52 10.97
N LEU A 168 8.73 6.10 10.21
CA LEU A 168 8.62 5.11 9.14
C LEU A 168 9.06 3.74 9.66
N ASN A 169 8.25 2.71 9.45
CA ASN A 169 8.62 1.32 9.66
C ASN A 169 8.53 0.56 8.33
N LEU A 170 9.65 0.01 7.89
CA LEU A 170 9.75 -0.85 6.72
C LEU A 170 9.73 -2.30 7.17
N LEU A 171 8.76 -3.06 6.68
CA LEU A 171 8.60 -4.48 6.94
C LEU A 171 8.58 -5.21 5.61
N SER A 172 9.59 -6.05 5.35
CA SER A 172 9.71 -6.82 4.12
C SER A 172 9.87 -8.30 4.42
N THR A 173 9.24 -9.14 3.61
CA THR A 173 9.40 -10.61 3.67
C THR A 173 10.64 -11.10 2.93
N GLY A 174 11.22 -10.27 2.06
CA GLY A 174 12.38 -10.58 1.25
C GLY A 174 13.69 -10.00 1.80
N SER A 175 14.79 -10.67 1.50
CA SER A 175 16.15 -10.24 1.87
C SER A 175 16.54 -8.98 1.10
N PHE A 176 16.41 -7.80 1.70
CA PHE A 176 17.06 -6.62 1.18
C PHE A 176 18.58 -6.73 1.35
N HIS A 177 19.35 -6.61 0.26
CA HIS A 177 20.78 -6.42 0.29
C HIS A 177 21.09 -5.02 0.82
N GLY A 178 21.20 -4.92 2.13
CA GLY A 178 21.53 -3.69 2.85
C GLY A 178 21.04 -3.75 4.30
N ASN A 179 21.88 -3.42 5.21
CA ASN A 179 21.90 -3.57 6.68
C ASN A 179 20.63 -3.22 7.51
N ARG A 180 19.40 -3.38 6.99
CA ARG A 180 18.16 -3.15 7.73
C ARG A 180 17.24 -4.37 7.65
N LYS A 181 17.59 -5.41 8.41
CA LYS A 181 16.72 -6.57 8.64
C LYS A 181 15.71 -6.22 9.75
N SER A 182 14.49 -5.83 9.39
CA SER A 182 13.35 -6.01 10.27
C SER A 182 12.36 -6.95 9.56
N THR A 183 12.27 -8.18 10.05
CA THR A 183 11.27 -9.15 9.59
C THR A 183 9.92 -8.78 10.20
N ILE A 184 8.81 -8.98 9.49
CA ILE A 184 7.43 -8.80 10.01
C ILE A 184 7.27 -9.48 11.38
N ALA A 185 7.87 -10.66 11.56
CA ALA A 185 7.86 -11.40 12.83
C ALA A 185 8.47 -10.59 13.99
N SER A 186 9.52 -9.79 13.78
CA SER A 186 10.11 -8.95 14.82
C SER A 186 9.29 -7.69 15.11
N ALA A 187 8.53 -7.19 14.14
CA ALA A 187 7.62 -6.06 14.39
C ALA A 187 6.35 -6.49 15.12
N ILE A 188 5.90 -7.74 14.92
CA ILE A 188 4.73 -8.33 15.60
C ILE A 188 5.02 -8.65 17.06
N GLN A 189 6.28 -8.91 17.45
CA GLN A 189 6.69 -9.12 18.86
C GLN A 189 6.67 -7.84 19.73
N ILE A 190 6.44 -6.67 19.14
CA ILE A 190 6.33 -5.39 19.85
C ILE A 190 4.89 -5.09 20.29
N PHE A 191 3.95 -5.97 19.97
CA PHE A 191 2.55 -5.96 20.38
C PHE A 191 2.22 -7.22 21.18
#